data_faf720b118108456025909362ca6971d
#
_entry.id   faf720b118108456025909362ca6971d
#
_cell.length_a   1.000
_cell.length_b   1.000
_cell.length_c   1.000
_cell.angle_alpha   90.00
_cell.angle_beta   90.00
_cell.angle_gamma   90.00
#
_symmetry.space_group_name_H-M   'P 1'
#
loop_
_entity.id
_entity.type
_entity.pdbx_description
1 polymer ?
#
loop_
_entity_poly.entity_id
_entity_poly.type
_entity_poly.pdbx_seq_one_letter_code
_entity_poly.pdbx_strand_id
1 'polypeptide(L)'
;MGQILGNHFELLAEAARGGMGSVYRGRDLRTNRMVAIKVLNLSNASDHIRFERECSVLAGLHHPNVVGYVAHGASPEGTRFLVQEWVDGITLSTQIQTLGLTARDAIKVAIGVSDALGAAHALGAVHRDVKPANIILDAGDPDRVKLVDFGIARMEADAGVLTRAGILVGTPSYMAPEQARGLVEITPAADVWALGCVLYEAVSGRKAFPGRSPEAILAKAVLHEPARLDSIAPEIPFEFANFVHSMIAKRVEGRPRDGGAVAHALRQLLPTVPAGPLHKANQLETQPTRIDPSPPLAAGQRSVRCFAMVSVPPPEPDAPPREPVEIKRISERYKLAMHPLDDGSVILEANEHGDAGAASVAYAALEIQTAEHFDGAVSVFGQAYEEPLDEAIDRGAETLANVTMASMFAEVVGADPIIPVDDVIAGMLEREGVTLVTTDHGRALRVSRR
;
A
#
# COMPACT_ATOMS: atom_id res chain seq x y z
N MET A 1 -2.42 30.06 -30.76
CA MET A 1 -3.48 30.40 -29.79
C MET A 1 -3.71 29.14 -28.94
N GLY A 2 -3.76 29.26 -27.63
CA GLY A 2 -4.04 28.13 -26.75
C GLY A 2 -5.45 27.57 -26.96
N GLN A 3 -5.64 26.29 -26.77
CA GLN A 3 -6.97 25.68 -26.79
C GLN A 3 -7.83 26.27 -25.66
N ILE A 4 -9.09 26.67 -25.97
CA ILE A 4 -10.03 27.22 -25.00
C ILE A 4 -11.13 26.19 -24.72
N LEU A 5 -11.35 25.86 -23.43
CA LEU A 5 -12.44 25.01 -22.96
C LEU A 5 -13.52 25.89 -22.30
N GLY A 6 -14.79 25.46 -22.39
CA GLY A 6 -15.91 26.15 -21.77
C GLY A 6 -16.02 27.64 -22.15
N ASN A 7 -15.55 28.02 -23.33
CA ASN A 7 -15.54 29.37 -23.92
C ASN A 7 -14.63 30.42 -23.22
N HIS A 8 -13.94 30.06 -22.11
CA HIS A 8 -13.14 31.06 -21.37
C HIS A 8 -11.99 30.47 -20.54
N PHE A 9 -11.77 29.17 -20.54
CA PHE A 9 -10.62 28.56 -19.89
C PHE A 9 -9.52 28.25 -20.92
N GLU A 10 -8.48 29.05 -20.93
CA GLU A 10 -7.35 28.92 -21.86
C GLU A 10 -6.34 27.90 -21.27
N LEU A 11 -5.97 26.88 -22.06
CA LEU A 11 -4.90 25.95 -21.72
C LEU A 11 -3.54 26.58 -22.03
N LEU A 12 -2.63 26.66 -21.06
CA LEU A 12 -1.32 27.28 -21.22
C LEU A 12 -0.19 26.24 -21.33
N ALA A 13 -0.09 25.35 -20.35
CA ALA A 13 0.96 24.34 -20.30
C ALA A 13 0.44 23.06 -19.62
N GLU A 14 0.85 21.90 -20.11
CA GLU A 14 0.59 20.64 -19.42
C GLU A 14 1.44 20.57 -18.15
N ALA A 15 0.79 20.38 -16.99
CA ALA A 15 1.43 20.29 -15.69
C ALA A 15 1.65 18.84 -15.24
N ALA A 16 0.70 17.95 -15.60
CA ALA A 16 0.81 16.52 -15.27
C ALA A 16 -0.02 15.69 -16.26
N ARG A 17 0.39 14.42 -16.45
CA ARG A 17 -0.35 13.43 -17.24
C ARG A 17 -0.45 12.11 -16.46
N GLY A 18 -1.62 11.50 -16.49
CA GLY A 18 -1.89 10.21 -15.85
C GLY A 18 -2.91 9.38 -16.61
N GLY A 19 -3.19 8.17 -16.14
CA GLY A 19 -4.12 7.25 -16.78
C GLY A 19 -5.56 7.78 -16.92
N MET A 20 -5.97 8.70 -16.06
CA MET A 20 -7.33 9.27 -16.04
C MET A 20 -7.46 10.57 -16.84
N GLY A 21 -6.36 11.09 -17.40
CA GLY A 21 -6.36 12.35 -18.15
C GLY A 21 -5.11 13.19 -17.90
N SER A 22 -5.17 14.45 -18.35
CA SER A 22 -4.09 15.43 -18.23
C SER A 22 -4.54 16.64 -17.43
N VAL A 23 -3.63 17.19 -16.63
CA VAL A 23 -3.83 18.45 -15.89
C VAL A 23 -3.02 19.55 -16.56
N TYR A 24 -3.68 20.65 -16.86
CA TYR A 24 -3.06 21.81 -17.48
C TYR A 24 -3.07 23.01 -16.52
N ARG A 25 -1.99 23.75 -16.48
CA ARG A 25 -2.01 25.13 -16.02
C ARG A 25 -2.74 25.95 -17.07
N GLY A 26 -3.78 26.65 -16.64
CA GLY A 26 -4.61 27.45 -17.52
C GLY A 26 -4.92 28.82 -16.94
N ARG A 27 -5.73 29.59 -17.66
CA ARG A 27 -6.20 30.93 -17.26
C ARG A 27 -7.70 31.01 -17.48
N ASP A 28 -8.43 31.50 -16.50
CA ASP A 28 -9.81 31.93 -16.69
C ASP A 28 -9.80 33.35 -17.32
N LEU A 29 -10.18 33.46 -18.56
CA LEU A 29 -10.17 34.71 -19.31
C LEU A 29 -11.17 35.75 -18.78
N ARG A 30 -12.16 35.38 -18.00
CA ARG A 30 -13.15 36.31 -17.38
C ARG A 30 -12.59 36.98 -16.12
N THR A 31 -11.83 36.25 -15.34
CA THR A 31 -11.29 36.72 -14.05
C THR A 31 -9.79 37.03 -14.10
N ASN A 32 -9.13 36.63 -15.20
CA ASN A 32 -7.67 36.67 -15.40
C ASN A 32 -6.89 35.89 -14.33
N ARG A 33 -7.54 34.94 -13.61
CA ARG A 33 -6.90 34.10 -12.59
C ARG A 33 -6.31 32.84 -13.21
N MET A 34 -5.21 32.38 -12.62
CA MET A 34 -4.64 31.07 -12.95
C MET A 34 -5.52 29.96 -12.40
N VAL A 35 -5.69 28.90 -13.17
CA VAL A 35 -6.51 27.73 -12.85
C VAL A 35 -5.79 26.44 -13.22
N ALA A 36 -6.11 25.36 -12.51
CA ALA A 36 -5.80 24.00 -12.91
C ALA A 36 -6.97 23.41 -13.69
N ILE A 37 -6.71 22.94 -14.90
CA ILE A 37 -7.74 22.36 -15.78
C ILE A 37 -7.42 20.89 -15.98
N LYS A 38 -8.23 20.02 -15.38
CA LYS A 38 -8.12 18.57 -15.52
C LYS A 38 -9.02 18.11 -16.66
N VAL A 39 -8.42 17.64 -17.73
CA VAL A 39 -9.11 17.07 -18.91
C VAL A 39 -9.16 15.56 -18.74
N LEU A 40 -10.36 14.97 -18.76
CA LEU A 40 -10.62 13.59 -18.40
C LEU A 40 -10.85 12.69 -19.60
N ASN A 41 -10.27 11.50 -19.57
CA ASN A 41 -10.50 10.43 -20.55
C ASN A 41 -11.59 9.49 -20.01
N LEU A 42 -12.86 9.89 -20.14
CA LEU A 42 -13.99 9.05 -19.72
C LEU A 42 -14.46 8.20 -20.90
N SER A 43 -14.62 6.88 -20.63
CA SER A 43 -14.85 5.90 -21.72
C SER A 43 -16.32 5.50 -21.90
N ASN A 44 -17.19 5.74 -20.90
CA ASN A 44 -18.57 5.27 -20.95
C ASN A 44 -19.56 6.26 -20.29
N ALA A 45 -20.86 6.06 -20.55
CA ALA A 45 -21.91 6.95 -20.06
C ALA A 45 -22.01 6.95 -18.50
N SER A 46 -21.69 5.84 -17.84
CA SER A 46 -21.74 5.75 -16.38
C SER A 46 -20.66 6.64 -15.74
N ASP A 47 -19.46 6.74 -16.36
CA ASP A 47 -18.38 7.61 -15.88
C ASP A 47 -18.79 9.07 -15.98
N HIS A 48 -19.52 9.46 -17.02
CA HIS A 48 -20.03 10.83 -17.17
C HIS A 48 -21.01 11.21 -16.06
N ILE A 49 -21.97 10.33 -15.72
CA ILE A 49 -22.93 10.57 -14.63
C ILE A 49 -22.23 10.70 -13.29
N ARG A 50 -21.23 9.86 -13.04
CA ARG A 50 -20.42 9.88 -11.81
C ARG A 50 -19.63 11.17 -11.70
N PHE A 51 -18.96 11.56 -12.78
CA PHE A 51 -18.22 12.82 -12.84
C PHE A 51 -19.08 14.02 -12.45
N GLU A 52 -20.31 14.13 -13.00
CA GLU A 52 -21.24 15.23 -12.67
C GLU A 52 -21.62 15.22 -11.18
N ARG A 53 -21.90 14.04 -10.62
CA ARG A 53 -22.22 13.89 -9.19
C ARG A 53 -21.08 14.35 -8.29
N GLU A 54 -19.85 13.95 -8.61
CA GLU A 54 -18.67 14.31 -7.83
C GLU A 54 -18.33 15.80 -7.95
N CYS A 55 -18.44 16.37 -9.15
CA CYS A 55 -18.32 17.80 -9.32
C CYS A 55 -19.34 18.57 -8.47
N SER A 56 -20.56 18.05 -8.32
CA SER A 56 -21.60 18.66 -7.46
C SER A 56 -21.19 18.62 -5.98
N VAL A 57 -20.58 17.53 -5.51
CA VAL A 57 -20.06 17.44 -4.14
C VAL A 57 -18.89 18.41 -3.93
N LEU A 58 -17.95 18.47 -4.88
CA LEU A 58 -16.80 19.39 -4.82
C LEU A 58 -17.24 20.85 -4.86
N ALA A 59 -18.28 21.18 -5.61
CA ALA A 59 -18.83 22.53 -5.65
C ALA A 59 -19.40 22.98 -4.30
N GLY A 60 -19.84 22.04 -3.44
CA GLY A 60 -20.29 22.29 -2.07
C GLY A 60 -19.18 22.27 -1.02
N LEU A 61 -18.01 21.76 -1.35
CA LEU A 61 -16.90 21.58 -0.41
C LEU A 61 -15.99 22.81 -0.39
N HIS A 62 -16.21 23.68 0.61
CA HIS A 62 -15.43 24.90 0.80
C HIS A 62 -14.60 24.78 2.08
N HIS A 63 -13.29 24.61 1.95
CA HIS A 63 -12.38 24.49 3.07
C HIS A 63 -10.99 25.04 2.72
N PRO A 64 -10.29 25.74 3.62
CA PRO A 64 -8.98 26.33 3.34
C PRO A 64 -7.93 25.31 2.90
N ASN A 65 -8.01 24.06 3.37
CA ASN A 65 -7.09 22.98 3.03
C ASN A 65 -7.59 22.09 1.86
N VAL A 66 -8.68 22.45 1.19
CA VAL A 66 -9.15 21.79 -0.04
C VAL A 66 -8.90 22.73 -1.22
N VAL A 67 -8.46 22.19 -2.35
CA VAL A 67 -8.35 22.97 -3.59
C VAL A 67 -9.72 23.51 -4.00
N GLY A 68 -9.79 24.81 -4.30
CA GLY A 68 -11.04 25.49 -4.62
C GLY A 68 -11.63 25.01 -5.96
N TYR A 69 -12.89 24.60 -5.95
CA TYR A 69 -13.65 24.33 -7.16
C TYR A 69 -13.98 25.65 -7.87
N VAL A 70 -13.80 25.66 -9.23
CA VAL A 70 -14.14 26.80 -10.07
C VAL A 70 -15.29 26.49 -11.02
N ALA A 71 -15.17 25.42 -11.80
CA ALA A 71 -16.16 25.01 -12.79
C ALA A 71 -15.93 23.56 -13.26
N HIS A 72 -16.89 23.00 -13.92
CA HIS A 72 -16.72 21.80 -14.74
C HIS A 72 -17.58 21.91 -16.02
N GLY A 73 -17.32 21.03 -16.98
CA GLY A 73 -18.08 21.05 -18.22
C GLY A 73 -17.62 20.00 -19.23
N ALA A 74 -18.11 20.17 -20.47
CA ALA A 74 -17.69 19.37 -21.61
C ALA A 74 -17.27 20.28 -22.76
N SER A 75 -16.27 19.84 -23.55
CA SER A 75 -15.95 20.45 -24.83
C SER A 75 -17.04 20.12 -25.86
N PRO A 76 -17.06 20.82 -27.00
CA PRO A 76 -17.98 20.49 -28.10
C PRO A 76 -17.85 19.04 -28.59
N GLU A 77 -16.66 18.45 -28.48
CA GLU A 77 -16.36 17.04 -28.81
C GLU A 77 -16.75 16.06 -27.71
N GLY A 78 -17.31 16.54 -26.59
CA GLY A 78 -17.77 15.72 -25.47
C GLY A 78 -16.71 15.41 -24.41
N THR A 79 -15.49 15.90 -24.55
CA THR A 79 -14.41 15.71 -23.55
C THR A 79 -14.74 16.46 -22.25
N ARG A 80 -14.80 15.76 -21.12
CA ARG A 80 -15.09 16.35 -19.82
C ARG A 80 -13.86 17.02 -19.23
N PHE A 81 -14.08 18.14 -18.53
CA PHE A 81 -13.04 18.85 -17.81
C PHE A 81 -13.54 19.37 -16.46
N LEU A 82 -12.62 19.43 -15.50
CA LEU A 82 -12.79 20.05 -14.19
C LEU A 82 -11.79 21.20 -14.07
N VAL A 83 -12.26 22.34 -13.56
CA VAL A 83 -11.44 23.53 -13.30
C VAL A 83 -11.43 23.81 -11.81
N GLN A 84 -10.22 23.97 -11.27
CA GLN A 84 -9.96 24.25 -9.86
C GLN A 84 -8.99 25.44 -9.74
N GLU A 85 -8.85 26.00 -8.54
CA GLU A 85 -7.80 26.99 -8.29
C GLU A 85 -6.42 26.43 -8.61
N TRP A 86 -5.55 27.27 -9.13
CA TRP A 86 -4.14 26.94 -9.29
C TRP A 86 -3.41 27.22 -7.96
N VAL A 87 -2.70 26.24 -7.43
CA VAL A 87 -1.89 26.38 -6.23
C VAL A 87 -0.41 26.49 -6.63
N ASP A 88 0.22 27.60 -6.30
CA ASP A 88 1.66 27.80 -6.54
C ASP A 88 2.46 27.18 -5.36
N GLY A 89 2.86 25.93 -5.53
CA GLY A 89 3.52 25.18 -4.48
C GLY A 89 4.21 23.92 -5.00
N ILE A 90 4.70 23.12 -4.06
CA ILE A 90 5.31 21.81 -4.34
C ILE A 90 4.47 20.70 -3.73
N THR A 91 4.49 19.52 -4.34
CA THR A 91 3.82 18.36 -3.75
C THR A 91 4.57 17.86 -2.51
N LEU A 92 3.85 17.29 -1.57
CA LEU A 92 4.46 16.62 -0.41
C LEU A 92 5.41 15.50 -0.86
N SER A 93 5.14 14.84 -1.98
CA SER A 93 6.04 13.86 -2.58
C SER A 93 7.40 14.46 -2.92
N THR A 94 7.40 15.60 -3.61
CA THR A 94 8.64 16.34 -3.93
C THR A 94 9.35 16.78 -2.65
N GLN A 95 8.60 17.32 -1.67
CA GLN A 95 9.18 17.77 -0.40
C GLN A 95 9.89 16.62 0.33
N ILE A 96 9.25 15.46 0.47
CA ILE A 96 9.83 14.27 1.12
C ILE A 96 11.11 13.83 0.41
N GLN A 97 11.09 13.77 -0.93
CA GLN A 97 12.21 13.26 -1.72
C GLN A 97 13.42 14.21 -1.77
N THR A 98 13.19 15.52 -1.73
CA THR A 98 14.26 16.50 -1.96
C THR A 98 14.80 17.09 -0.66
N LEU A 99 13.94 17.56 0.22
CA LEU A 99 14.30 18.30 1.42
C LEU A 99 14.03 17.53 2.72
N GLY A 100 13.12 16.53 2.68
CA GLY A 100 12.56 15.92 3.87
C GLY A 100 11.63 16.87 4.62
N LEU A 101 11.11 16.42 5.77
CA LEU A 101 10.34 17.23 6.70
C LEU A 101 10.85 16.99 8.13
N THR A 102 10.65 17.97 9.02
CA THR A 102 10.72 17.68 10.46
C THR A 102 9.47 16.88 10.86
N ALA A 103 9.53 16.11 11.95
CA ALA A 103 8.34 15.41 12.46
C ALA A 103 7.21 16.39 12.75
N ARG A 104 7.54 17.55 13.29
CA ARG A 104 6.56 18.61 13.59
C ARG A 104 5.91 19.15 12.33
N ASP A 105 6.65 19.38 11.26
CA ASP A 105 6.07 19.83 9.99
C ASP A 105 5.23 18.75 9.32
N ALA A 106 5.65 17.48 9.39
CA ALA A 106 4.84 16.36 8.93
C ALA A 106 3.48 16.29 9.65
N ILE A 107 3.47 16.54 10.99
CA ILE A 107 2.22 16.60 11.75
C ILE A 107 1.35 17.80 11.35
N LYS A 108 1.92 18.98 11.13
CA LYS A 108 1.18 20.16 10.65
C LYS A 108 0.51 19.89 9.31
N VAL A 109 1.27 19.30 8.37
CA VAL A 109 0.72 18.85 7.07
C VAL A 109 -0.42 17.87 7.29
N ALA A 110 -0.24 16.86 8.15
CA ALA A 110 -1.27 15.88 8.43
C ALA A 110 -2.51 16.48 9.10
N ILE A 111 -2.37 17.50 9.97
CA ILE A 111 -3.50 18.23 10.55
C ILE A 111 -4.29 18.93 9.43
N GLY A 112 -3.61 19.67 8.53
CA GLY A 112 -4.29 20.37 7.43
C GLY A 112 -5.02 19.40 6.48
N VAL A 113 -4.41 18.26 6.16
CA VAL A 113 -5.06 17.20 5.35
C VAL A 113 -6.23 16.58 6.11
N SER A 114 -6.09 16.34 7.43
CA SER A 114 -7.15 15.78 8.25
C SER A 114 -8.37 16.71 8.36
N ASP A 115 -8.14 18.02 8.44
CA ASP A 115 -9.22 19.02 8.42
C ASP A 115 -9.96 18.99 7.07
N ALA A 116 -9.23 18.94 5.96
CA ALA A 116 -9.79 18.79 4.62
C ALA A 116 -10.65 17.54 4.48
N LEU A 117 -10.11 16.40 4.93
CA LEU A 117 -10.83 15.12 4.93
C LEU A 117 -12.05 15.17 5.85
N GLY A 118 -11.95 15.74 7.06
CA GLY A 118 -13.06 15.89 7.98
C GLY A 118 -14.22 16.69 7.39
N ALA A 119 -13.91 17.78 6.66
CA ALA A 119 -14.92 18.58 5.95
C ALA A 119 -15.59 17.77 4.82
N ALA A 120 -14.84 16.98 4.07
CA ALA A 120 -15.38 16.10 3.03
C ALA A 120 -16.24 14.97 3.63
N HIS A 121 -15.77 14.32 4.68
CA HIS A 121 -16.47 13.22 5.36
C HIS A 121 -17.81 13.67 5.96
N ALA A 122 -17.87 14.90 6.47
CA ALA A 122 -19.12 15.51 6.97
C ALA A 122 -20.19 15.67 5.87
N LEU A 123 -19.76 15.77 4.59
CA LEU A 123 -20.64 15.80 3.42
C LEU A 123 -20.89 14.41 2.82
N GLY A 124 -20.41 13.34 3.47
CA GLY A 124 -20.51 11.96 2.97
C GLY A 124 -19.57 11.63 1.83
N ALA A 125 -18.54 12.46 1.57
CA ALA A 125 -17.55 12.24 0.53
C ALA A 125 -16.28 11.59 1.10
N VAL A 126 -15.79 10.54 0.47
CA VAL A 126 -14.51 9.87 0.78
C VAL A 126 -13.54 10.16 -0.36
N HIS A 127 -12.31 10.55 -0.03
CA HIS A 127 -11.31 10.96 -1.03
C HIS A 127 -10.77 9.78 -1.85
N ARG A 128 -10.52 8.63 -1.21
CA ARG A 128 -10.09 7.34 -1.81
C ARG A 128 -8.71 7.32 -2.51
N ASP A 129 -8.01 8.44 -2.61
CA ASP A 129 -6.68 8.55 -3.24
C ASP A 129 -5.76 9.52 -2.50
N VAL A 130 -5.78 9.50 -1.16
CA VAL A 130 -4.86 10.30 -0.34
C VAL A 130 -3.45 9.76 -0.52
N LYS A 131 -2.54 10.62 -0.99
CA LYS A 131 -1.11 10.29 -1.19
C LYS A 131 -0.28 11.56 -1.25
N PRO A 132 1.04 11.50 -1.06
CA PRO A 132 1.90 12.70 -1.08
C PRO A 132 1.84 13.52 -2.36
N ALA A 133 1.58 12.89 -3.52
CA ALA A 133 1.43 13.60 -4.80
C ALA A 133 0.15 14.45 -4.88
N ASN A 134 -0.89 14.12 -4.07
CA ASN A 134 -2.16 14.84 -4.03
C ASN A 134 -2.24 15.86 -2.87
N ILE A 135 -1.11 16.14 -2.21
CA ILE A 135 -0.99 17.12 -1.14
C ILE A 135 -0.01 18.19 -1.61
N ILE A 136 -0.46 19.42 -1.75
CA ILE A 136 0.37 20.56 -2.18
C ILE A 136 0.66 21.44 -0.97
N LEU A 137 1.92 21.78 -0.78
CA LEU A 137 2.39 22.79 0.16
C LEU A 137 2.45 24.11 -0.60
N ASP A 138 1.49 24.99 -0.35
CA ASP A 138 1.41 26.32 -0.99
C ASP A 138 2.63 27.14 -0.56
N ALA A 139 3.37 27.66 -1.53
CA ALA A 139 4.67 28.29 -1.34
C ALA A 139 5.70 27.45 -0.55
N GLY A 140 5.54 26.13 -0.46
CA GLY A 140 6.40 25.23 0.32
C GLY A 140 6.16 25.26 1.84
N ASP A 141 5.09 25.90 2.30
CA ASP A 141 4.78 26.10 3.72
C ASP A 141 3.95 24.92 4.29
N PRO A 142 4.46 24.18 5.32
CA PRO A 142 3.74 23.08 5.96
C PRO A 142 2.42 23.50 6.64
N ASP A 143 2.25 24.78 6.98
CA ASP A 143 1.02 25.30 7.56
C ASP A 143 -0.03 25.68 6.48
N ARG A 144 0.36 25.67 5.19
CA ARG A 144 -0.49 26.04 4.06
C ARG A 144 -0.70 24.87 3.09
N VAL A 145 -1.47 23.89 3.56
CA VAL A 145 -1.70 22.63 2.84
C VAL A 145 -2.96 22.72 1.99
N LYS A 146 -2.90 22.19 0.77
CA LYS A 146 -4.03 21.99 -0.13
C LYS A 146 -4.14 20.52 -0.55
N LEU A 147 -5.25 19.87 -0.21
CA LEU A 147 -5.59 18.55 -0.71
C LEU A 147 -6.26 18.68 -2.08
N VAL A 148 -5.73 17.98 -3.08
CA VAL A 148 -6.18 18.00 -4.47
C VAL A 148 -6.64 16.61 -4.91
N ASP A 149 -7.32 16.53 -6.06
CA ASP A 149 -7.67 15.28 -6.73
C ASP A 149 -8.49 14.32 -5.86
N PHE A 150 -9.63 14.80 -5.30
CA PHE A 150 -10.67 13.90 -4.82
C PHE A 150 -10.98 12.88 -5.91
N GLY A 151 -11.02 11.60 -5.55
CA GLY A 151 -11.01 10.46 -6.48
C GLY A 151 -12.18 10.40 -7.48
N ILE A 152 -12.38 11.48 -8.24
CA ILE A 152 -13.47 11.75 -9.20
C ILE A 152 -13.72 10.61 -10.21
N ALA A 153 -12.77 9.71 -10.39
CA ALA A 153 -12.88 8.63 -11.38
C ALA A 153 -12.88 7.22 -10.77
N ARG A 154 -12.91 7.10 -9.42
CA ARG A 154 -12.73 5.82 -8.71
C ARG A 154 -13.99 5.27 -8.05
N MET A 155 -15.19 5.60 -8.53
CA MET A 155 -16.42 5.10 -7.91
C MET A 155 -16.93 3.81 -8.53
N GLU A 156 -17.28 2.86 -7.68
CA GLU A 156 -18.17 1.67 -7.82
C GLU A 156 -18.05 0.73 -9.04
N ALA A 157 -17.45 1.12 -10.18
CA ALA A 157 -17.28 0.19 -11.29
C ALA A 157 -16.02 -0.68 -11.16
N ASP A 158 -15.06 -0.24 -10.35
CA ASP A 158 -13.81 -0.96 -10.08
C ASP A 158 -13.80 -1.44 -8.62
N ALA A 159 -14.79 -2.21 -8.24
CA ALA A 159 -14.79 -3.00 -7.00
C ALA A 159 -13.74 -4.13 -7.04
N GLY A 160 -12.80 -4.07 -7.98
CA GLY A 160 -11.63 -4.91 -8.08
C GLY A 160 -10.41 -4.04 -8.26
N VAL A 161 -9.42 -4.18 -7.39
CA VAL A 161 -8.09 -3.55 -7.48
C VAL A 161 -7.41 -3.87 -8.81
N LEU A 162 -7.76 -5.03 -9.37
CA LEU A 162 -7.46 -5.44 -10.74
C LEU A 162 -8.70 -5.27 -11.61
N THR A 163 -8.62 -4.45 -12.64
CA THR A 163 -9.62 -4.46 -13.71
C THR A 163 -9.66 -5.86 -14.34
N ARG A 164 -10.77 -6.21 -15.03
CA ARG A 164 -10.85 -7.48 -15.82
C ARG A 164 -9.69 -7.64 -16.82
N ALA A 165 -8.93 -6.58 -17.07
CA ALA A 165 -7.74 -6.55 -17.93
C ALA A 165 -6.41 -6.66 -17.17
N GLY A 166 -6.40 -6.91 -15.84
CA GLY A 166 -5.18 -7.01 -15.04
C GLY A 166 -4.49 -5.66 -14.75
N ILE A 167 -5.17 -4.53 -15.04
CA ILE A 167 -4.60 -3.19 -14.82
C ILE A 167 -4.93 -2.74 -13.40
N LEU A 168 -3.92 -2.57 -12.57
CA LEU A 168 -4.04 -1.99 -11.23
C LEU A 168 -4.31 -0.49 -11.33
N VAL A 169 -5.45 -0.03 -10.83
CA VAL A 169 -5.80 1.40 -10.80
C VAL A 169 -5.46 1.98 -9.43
N GLY A 170 -4.42 2.80 -9.36
CA GLY A 170 -4.07 3.53 -8.14
C GLY A 170 -2.60 3.49 -7.75
N THR A 171 -2.30 4.04 -6.57
CA THR A 171 -0.97 4.00 -5.97
C THR A 171 -1.01 2.99 -4.80
N PRO A 172 -0.52 1.76 -4.98
CA PRO A 172 -0.70 0.67 -4.01
C PRO A 172 -0.21 1.01 -2.60
N SER A 173 0.86 1.79 -2.50
CA SER A 173 1.55 2.11 -1.24
C SER A 173 0.69 2.81 -0.17
N TYR A 174 -0.47 3.36 -0.55
CA TYR A 174 -1.36 4.09 0.36
C TYR A 174 -2.78 3.50 0.38
N MET A 175 -3.00 2.43 -0.37
CA MET A 175 -4.30 1.79 -0.50
C MET A 175 -4.65 1.02 0.79
N ALA A 176 -5.86 1.23 1.30
CA ALA A 176 -6.32 0.55 2.51
C ALA A 176 -6.63 -0.93 2.23
N PRO A 177 -6.52 -1.83 3.25
CA PRO A 177 -6.79 -3.25 3.09
C PRO A 177 -8.16 -3.57 2.47
N GLU A 178 -9.21 -2.82 2.85
CA GLU A 178 -10.55 -2.98 2.30
C GLU A 178 -10.63 -2.56 0.83
N GLN A 179 -9.88 -1.54 0.42
CA GLN A 179 -9.74 -1.16 -0.99
C GLN A 179 -8.97 -2.23 -1.77
N ALA A 180 -7.85 -2.74 -1.19
CA ALA A 180 -7.05 -3.80 -1.77
C ALA A 180 -7.87 -5.09 -2.00
N ARG A 181 -8.81 -5.38 -1.10
CA ARG A 181 -9.75 -6.51 -1.22
C ARG A 181 -10.90 -6.26 -2.19
N GLY A 182 -11.02 -5.07 -2.76
CA GLY A 182 -12.11 -4.72 -3.68
C GLY A 182 -13.48 -4.63 -3.01
N LEU A 183 -13.54 -4.29 -1.71
CA LEU A 183 -14.82 -4.10 -1.04
C LEU A 183 -15.59 -2.92 -1.64
N VAL A 184 -16.89 -3.10 -1.84
CA VAL A 184 -17.77 -2.09 -2.47
C VAL A 184 -17.96 -0.87 -1.55
N GLU A 185 -18.10 -1.11 -0.24
CA GLU A 185 -18.35 -0.06 0.73
C GLU A 185 -17.04 0.44 1.34
N ILE A 186 -16.58 1.59 0.86
CA ILE A 186 -15.38 2.27 1.36
C ILE A 186 -15.80 3.44 2.24
N THR A 187 -15.41 3.38 3.51
CA THR A 187 -15.73 4.38 4.53
C THR A 187 -14.63 5.43 4.68
N PRO A 188 -14.85 6.53 5.43
CA PRO A 188 -13.82 7.51 5.80
C PRO A 188 -12.53 6.92 6.38
N ALA A 189 -12.61 5.74 7.01
CA ALA A 189 -11.45 5.06 7.58
C ALA A 189 -10.40 4.63 6.53
N ALA A 190 -10.76 4.54 5.24
CA ALA A 190 -9.80 4.30 4.17
C ALA A 190 -8.90 5.53 3.94
N ASP A 191 -9.45 6.75 4.02
CA ASP A 191 -8.66 7.98 3.94
C ASP A 191 -7.77 8.15 5.18
N VAL A 192 -8.25 7.73 6.36
CA VAL A 192 -7.45 7.70 7.60
C VAL A 192 -6.25 6.77 7.44
N TRP A 193 -6.45 5.56 6.91
CA TRP A 193 -5.35 4.65 6.60
C TRP A 193 -4.35 5.29 5.64
N ALA A 194 -4.81 5.83 4.53
CA ALA A 194 -3.94 6.43 3.52
C ALA A 194 -3.11 7.59 4.11
N LEU A 195 -3.74 8.45 4.91
CA LEU A 195 -3.04 9.52 5.62
C LEU A 195 -2.05 8.98 6.66
N GLY A 196 -2.37 7.88 7.35
CA GLY A 196 -1.45 7.18 8.24
C GLY A 196 -0.19 6.71 7.51
N CYS A 197 -0.34 6.11 6.31
CA CYS A 197 0.79 5.73 5.46
C CYS A 197 1.60 6.95 4.99
N VAL A 198 0.94 8.04 4.63
CA VAL A 198 1.60 9.32 4.26
C VAL A 198 2.42 9.86 5.44
N LEU A 199 1.84 9.90 6.64
CA LEU A 199 2.50 10.41 7.84
C LEU A 199 3.67 9.53 8.27
N TYR A 200 3.50 8.20 8.19
CA TYR A 200 4.59 7.24 8.41
C TYR A 200 5.77 7.52 7.47
N GLU A 201 5.51 7.68 6.17
CA GLU A 201 6.55 7.97 5.19
C GLU A 201 7.19 9.34 5.40
N ALA A 202 6.39 10.37 5.67
CA ALA A 202 6.89 11.73 5.89
C ALA A 202 7.84 11.81 7.10
N VAL A 203 7.61 11.00 8.13
CA VAL A 203 8.40 10.96 9.36
C VAL A 203 9.60 10.02 9.23
N SER A 204 9.41 8.81 8.68
CA SER A 204 10.48 7.81 8.61
C SER A 204 11.34 7.88 7.35
N GLY A 205 10.88 8.59 6.31
CA GLY A 205 11.48 8.55 4.98
C GLY A 205 11.27 7.22 4.24
N ARG A 206 10.45 6.31 4.78
CA ARG A 206 10.21 4.97 4.23
C ARG A 206 8.72 4.71 4.06
N LYS A 207 8.38 3.92 3.03
CA LYS A 207 7.00 3.42 2.88
C LYS A 207 6.64 2.51 4.06
N ALA A 208 5.40 2.60 4.55
CA ALA A 208 4.90 1.67 5.57
C ALA A 208 4.89 0.22 5.06
N PHE A 209 4.54 0.03 3.79
CA PHE A 209 4.48 -1.27 3.12
C PHE A 209 5.33 -1.22 1.83
N PRO A 210 6.65 -1.47 1.94
CA PRO A 210 7.50 -1.53 0.76
C PRO A 210 7.31 -2.85 0.00
N GLY A 211 7.43 -2.82 -1.34
CA GLY A 211 7.39 -4.01 -2.18
C GLY A 211 7.92 -3.69 -3.58
N ARG A 212 8.41 -4.71 -4.30
CA ARG A 212 8.96 -4.57 -5.65
C ARG A 212 7.85 -4.53 -6.71
N SER A 213 6.69 -5.15 -6.43
CA SER A 213 5.51 -5.13 -7.29
C SER A 213 4.30 -4.52 -6.58
N PRO A 214 3.31 -4.02 -7.33
CA PRO A 214 2.05 -3.54 -6.78
C PRO A 214 1.35 -4.58 -5.89
N GLU A 215 1.37 -5.85 -6.32
CA GLU A 215 0.75 -6.99 -5.64
C GLU A 215 1.43 -7.24 -4.29
N ALA A 216 2.78 -7.22 -4.25
CA ALA A 216 3.55 -7.36 -3.01
C ALA A 216 3.24 -6.24 -2.00
N ILE A 217 3.08 -5.00 -2.49
CA ILE A 217 2.69 -3.86 -1.64
C ILE A 217 1.30 -4.07 -1.05
N LEU A 218 0.33 -4.47 -1.88
CA LEU A 218 -1.06 -4.67 -1.45
C LEU A 218 -1.17 -5.82 -0.45
N ALA A 219 -0.47 -6.93 -0.70
CA ALA A 219 -0.49 -8.04 0.23
C ALA A 219 0.16 -7.69 1.57
N LYS A 220 1.27 -6.94 1.58
CA LYS A 220 1.82 -6.42 2.83
C LYS A 220 0.85 -5.48 3.53
N ALA A 221 0.14 -4.62 2.80
CA ALA A 221 -0.89 -3.77 3.38
C ALA A 221 -2.03 -4.57 4.05
N VAL A 222 -2.35 -5.76 3.52
CA VAL A 222 -3.40 -6.63 4.05
C VAL A 222 -2.91 -7.52 5.21
N LEU A 223 -1.69 -8.07 5.11
CA LEU A 223 -1.22 -9.18 5.94
C LEU A 223 -0.16 -8.79 6.98
N HIS A 224 0.71 -7.80 6.68
CA HIS A 224 1.88 -7.53 7.49
C HIS A 224 1.73 -6.23 8.28
N GLU A 225 2.19 -6.23 9.53
CA GLU A 225 2.34 -5.00 10.30
C GLU A 225 3.61 -4.26 9.84
N PRO A 226 3.55 -2.93 9.68
CA PRO A 226 4.76 -2.15 9.36
C PRO A 226 5.68 -2.10 10.57
N ALA A 227 6.97 -1.94 10.32
CA ALA A 227 7.94 -1.72 11.40
C ALA A 227 7.52 -0.54 12.28
N ARG A 228 7.74 -0.64 13.58
CA ARG A 228 7.32 0.42 14.51
C ARG A 228 8.05 1.74 14.22
N LEU A 229 7.29 2.82 14.16
CA LEU A 229 7.81 4.14 13.82
C LEU A 229 8.87 4.62 14.84
N ASP A 230 8.65 4.37 16.13
CA ASP A 230 9.59 4.69 17.21
C ASP A 230 10.86 3.81 17.20
N SER A 231 10.85 2.64 16.56
CA SER A 231 12.06 1.85 16.34
C SER A 231 12.91 2.37 15.17
N ILE A 232 12.29 3.03 14.19
CA ILE A 232 12.98 3.60 13.02
C ILE A 232 13.47 5.03 13.30
N ALA A 233 12.68 5.80 14.03
CA ALA A 233 12.93 7.18 14.41
C ALA A 233 12.80 7.31 15.95
N PRO A 234 13.84 6.96 16.72
CA PRO A 234 13.78 6.91 18.18
C PRO A 234 13.50 8.25 18.87
N GLU A 235 13.66 9.36 18.16
CA GLU A 235 13.31 10.70 18.63
C GLU A 235 11.79 10.95 18.63
N ILE A 236 10.99 10.08 18.02
CA ILE A 236 9.56 10.21 17.95
C ILE A 236 8.93 9.69 19.26
N PRO A 237 8.05 10.48 19.91
CA PRO A 237 7.35 10.04 21.12
C PRO A 237 6.51 8.78 20.87
N PHE A 238 6.53 7.87 21.85
CA PHE A 238 5.78 6.62 21.78
C PHE A 238 4.28 6.81 21.52
N GLU A 239 3.66 7.82 22.14
CA GLU A 239 2.24 8.13 21.97
C GLU A 239 1.92 8.55 20.52
N PHE A 240 2.83 9.31 19.89
CA PHE A 240 2.68 9.68 18.49
C PHE A 240 2.86 8.47 17.57
N ALA A 241 3.89 7.65 17.81
CA ALA A 241 4.10 6.42 17.06
C ALA A 241 2.87 5.50 17.14
N ASN A 242 2.33 5.28 18.35
CA ASN A 242 1.12 4.47 18.55
C ASN A 242 -0.10 5.06 17.82
N PHE A 243 -0.26 6.37 17.82
CA PHE A 243 -1.36 6.99 17.08
C PHE A 243 -1.24 6.76 15.57
N VAL A 244 -0.05 6.93 14.99
CA VAL A 244 0.18 6.63 13.56
C VAL A 244 -0.11 5.15 13.27
N HIS A 245 0.33 4.23 14.14
CA HIS A 245 0.03 2.80 13.99
C HIS A 245 -1.48 2.50 14.11
N SER A 246 -2.22 3.22 14.96
CA SER A 246 -3.68 3.08 15.01
C SER A 246 -4.35 3.52 13.71
N MET A 247 -3.84 4.55 13.03
CA MET A 247 -4.37 4.99 11.74
C MET A 247 -4.21 3.90 10.65
N ILE A 248 -3.13 3.11 10.70
CA ILE A 248 -2.83 2.03 9.76
C ILE A 248 -3.15 0.64 10.32
N ALA A 249 -4.07 0.54 11.29
CA ALA A 249 -4.60 -0.71 11.79
C ALA A 249 -5.36 -1.47 10.70
N LYS A 250 -5.14 -2.80 10.60
CA LYS A 250 -5.79 -3.63 9.55
C LYS A 250 -7.31 -3.60 9.65
N ARG A 251 -7.83 -3.68 10.85
CA ARG A 251 -9.28 -3.60 11.11
C ARG A 251 -9.74 -2.15 11.12
N VAL A 252 -10.84 -1.88 10.42
CA VAL A 252 -11.44 -0.54 10.29
C VAL A 252 -11.79 0.06 11.66
N GLU A 253 -12.29 -0.78 12.58
CA GLU A 253 -12.72 -0.40 13.93
C GLU A 253 -11.55 0.04 14.82
N GLY A 254 -10.32 -0.39 14.51
CA GLY A 254 -9.09 0.02 15.21
C GLY A 254 -8.60 1.41 14.82
N ARG A 255 -9.16 2.00 13.75
CA ARG A 255 -8.75 3.31 13.24
C ARG A 255 -9.60 4.44 13.81
N PRO A 256 -9.06 5.69 13.88
CA PRO A 256 -9.90 6.87 14.04
C PRO A 256 -11.01 6.90 12.98
N ARG A 257 -12.23 7.26 13.38
CA ARG A 257 -13.43 7.13 12.53
C ARG A 257 -13.41 7.98 11.26
N ASP A 258 -12.77 9.16 11.29
CA ASP A 258 -12.77 10.15 10.20
C ASP A 258 -11.60 11.16 10.33
N GLY A 259 -11.45 12.03 9.34
CA GLY A 259 -10.42 13.07 9.34
C GLY A 259 -10.53 14.03 10.53
N GLY A 260 -11.73 14.36 11.00
CA GLY A 260 -11.93 15.24 12.16
C GLY A 260 -11.37 14.64 13.45
N ALA A 261 -11.57 13.33 13.67
CA ALA A 261 -10.99 12.62 14.79
C ALA A 261 -9.45 12.60 14.74
N VAL A 262 -8.88 12.42 13.54
CA VAL A 262 -7.41 12.47 13.32
C VAL A 262 -6.87 13.86 13.61
N ALA A 263 -7.48 14.92 13.07
CA ALA A 263 -7.06 16.31 13.30
C ALA A 263 -7.05 16.68 14.78
N HIS A 264 -8.09 16.26 15.52
CA HIS A 264 -8.19 16.48 16.96
C HIS A 264 -7.02 15.83 17.71
N ALA A 265 -6.77 14.55 17.47
CA ALA A 265 -5.69 13.81 18.13
C ALA A 265 -4.29 14.38 17.78
N LEU A 266 -4.02 14.67 16.51
CA LEU A 266 -2.75 15.24 16.09
C LEU A 266 -2.46 16.60 16.71
N ARG A 267 -3.49 17.46 16.91
CA ARG A 267 -3.33 18.74 17.62
C ARG A 267 -2.92 18.56 19.07
N GLN A 268 -3.40 17.52 19.73
CA GLN A 268 -2.99 17.19 21.11
C GLN A 268 -1.56 16.64 21.17
N LEU A 269 -1.13 15.89 20.15
CA LEU A 269 0.20 15.30 20.09
C LEU A 269 1.28 16.28 19.59
N LEU A 270 0.94 17.28 18.77
CA LEU A 270 1.88 18.23 18.19
C LEU A 270 2.85 18.88 19.21
N PRO A 271 2.40 19.31 20.41
CA PRO A 271 3.32 19.89 21.40
C PRO A 271 4.36 18.93 21.96
N THR A 272 4.09 17.62 21.95
CA THR A 272 4.99 16.60 22.52
C THR A 272 6.13 16.21 21.56
N VAL A 273 6.00 16.53 20.25
CA VAL A 273 6.96 16.14 19.23
C VAL A 273 8.09 17.17 19.11
N PRO A 274 9.37 16.75 19.10
CA PRO A 274 10.51 17.63 18.97
C PRO A 274 10.45 18.50 17.71
N ALA A 275 10.91 19.75 17.81
CA ALA A 275 10.98 20.68 16.67
C ALA A 275 12.22 20.48 15.78
N GLY A 276 13.15 19.63 16.21
CA GLY A 276 14.40 19.38 15.50
C GLY A 276 14.23 18.61 14.20
N PRO A 277 15.24 18.67 13.30
CA PRO A 277 15.22 17.81 12.13
C PRO A 277 15.20 16.35 12.62
N LEU A 278 14.39 15.54 11.96
CA LEU A 278 14.53 14.09 12.08
C LEU A 278 15.96 13.75 11.67
N HIS A 279 16.63 12.91 12.46
CA HIS A 279 17.83 12.28 11.96
C HIS A 279 17.41 11.72 10.59
N LYS A 280 18.02 12.26 9.50
CA LYS A 280 17.89 11.60 8.22
C LYS A 280 18.14 10.16 8.57
N ALA A 281 17.17 9.28 8.31
CA ALA A 281 17.44 7.85 8.27
C ALA A 281 18.50 7.71 7.16
N ASN A 282 19.74 8.08 7.54
CA ASN A 282 20.92 7.89 6.76
C ASN A 282 20.87 6.40 6.52
N GLN A 283 20.49 6.01 5.30
CA GLN A 283 20.94 4.72 4.77
C GLN A 283 21.30 3.72 5.90
N LEU A 284 20.39 3.57 6.89
CA LEU A 284 20.24 2.26 7.44
C LEU A 284 19.77 1.47 6.22
N GLU A 285 20.79 1.04 5.42
CA GLU A 285 20.67 -0.24 4.75
C GLU A 285 19.69 -1.01 5.59
N THR A 286 18.59 -1.44 4.98
CA THR A 286 17.79 -2.51 5.56
C THR A 286 18.82 -3.46 6.12
N GLN A 287 19.07 -3.43 7.45
CA GLN A 287 19.80 -4.53 8.02
C GLN A 287 18.86 -5.68 7.75
N PRO A 288 19.23 -6.57 6.83
CA PRO A 288 18.44 -7.74 6.58
C PRO A 288 18.25 -8.37 7.96
N THR A 289 17.02 -8.75 8.28
CA THR A 289 16.74 -9.54 9.48
C THR A 289 17.86 -10.56 9.54
N ARG A 290 18.76 -10.45 10.51
CA ARG A 290 19.94 -11.31 10.59
C ARG A 290 19.43 -12.71 10.87
N ILE A 291 19.14 -13.41 9.78
CA ILE A 291 19.14 -14.86 9.80
C ILE A 291 20.62 -15.17 9.85
N ASP A 292 21.10 -15.67 11.01
CA ASP A 292 22.48 -16.09 11.13
C ASP A 292 22.78 -17.06 9.99
N PRO A 293 23.67 -16.72 9.05
CA PRO A 293 23.87 -17.56 7.88
C PRO A 293 24.37 -18.93 8.35
N SER A 294 23.71 -19.97 7.91
CA SER A 294 24.33 -21.31 7.95
C SER A 294 25.73 -21.23 7.35
N PRO A 295 26.73 -21.96 7.86
CA PRO A 295 28.11 -21.81 7.42
C PRO A 295 28.18 -21.91 5.88
N PRO A 296 29.02 -21.10 5.22
CA PRO A 296 29.10 -21.06 3.78
C PRO A 296 29.40 -22.46 3.23
N LEU A 297 28.66 -22.87 2.20
CA LEU A 297 28.89 -24.13 1.49
C LEU A 297 30.31 -24.18 0.90
N ALA A 298 30.95 -25.34 1.01
CA ALA A 298 32.26 -25.52 0.43
C ALA A 298 32.26 -25.26 -1.09
N ALA A 299 33.27 -24.53 -1.58
CA ALA A 299 33.40 -24.18 -2.99
C ALA A 299 33.35 -25.43 -3.87
N GLY A 300 32.29 -25.54 -4.67
CA GLY A 300 32.10 -26.67 -5.62
C GLY A 300 30.70 -27.32 -5.57
N GLN A 301 29.91 -27.12 -4.55
CA GLN A 301 28.52 -27.58 -4.49
C GLN A 301 27.56 -26.47 -4.93
N ARG A 302 27.04 -26.54 -6.15
CA ARG A 302 25.90 -25.73 -6.61
C ARG A 302 24.64 -26.28 -5.97
N SER A 303 24.36 -25.90 -4.73
CA SER A 303 23.15 -26.29 -4.05
C SER A 303 22.28 -25.07 -3.77
N VAL A 304 20.98 -25.21 -4.01
CA VAL A 304 19.96 -24.19 -3.72
C VAL A 304 19.51 -24.40 -2.28
N ARG A 305 19.48 -23.31 -1.48
CA ARG A 305 18.83 -23.30 -0.17
C ARG A 305 17.33 -23.17 -0.38
N CYS A 306 16.56 -23.91 0.38
CA CYS A 306 15.11 -24.02 0.21
C CYS A 306 14.40 -23.49 1.45
N PHE A 307 13.40 -22.64 1.26
CA PHE A 307 12.69 -21.91 2.30
C PHE A 307 11.18 -22.01 2.12
N ALA A 308 10.43 -21.93 3.23
CA ALA A 308 9.04 -21.58 3.22
C ALA A 308 8.84 -20.31 4.06
N MET A 309 8.09 -19.35 3.57
CA MET A 309 7.63 -18.19 4.34
C MET A 309 6.20 -18.46 4.82
N VAL A 310 6.00 -18.32 6.12
CA VAL A 310 4.70 -18.52 6.78
C VAL A 310 4.28 -17.19 7.37
N SER A 311 3.23 -16.59 6.81
CA SER A 311 2.61 -15.39 7.36
C SER A 311 1.46 -15.77 8.27
N VAL A 312 1.49 -15.30 9.51
CA VAL A 312 0.43 -15.51 10.52
C VAL A 312 -0.25 -14.17 10.75
N PRO A 313 -1.60 -14.11 10.72
CA PRO A 313 -2.31 -12.89 11.06
C PRO A 313 -1.92 -12.39 12.46
N PRO A 314 -1.85 -11.07 12.68
CA PRO A 314 -1.55 -10.53 13.99
C PRO A 314 -2.60 -11.00 15.01
N PRO A 315 -2.19 -11.31 16.28
CA PRO A 315 -3.12 -11.71 17.32
C PRO A 315 -4.14 -10.61 17.58
N GLU A 316 -5.35 -10.99 18.00
CA GLU A 316 -6.34 -10.02 18.48
C GLU A 316 -5.76 -9.20 19.65
N PRO A 317 -6.14 -7.91 19.83
CA PRO A 317 -5.52 -7.02 20.80
C PRO A 317 -5.49 -7.53 22.26
N ASP A 318 -6.42 -8.42 22.63
CA ASP A 318 -6.54 -9.00 23.98
C ASP A 318 -6.14 -10.50 24.01
N ALA A 319 -5.66 -11.08 22.92
CA ALA A 319 -5.23 -12.46 22.88
C ALA A 319 -3.78 -12.60 23.41
N PRO A 320 -3.47 -13.61 24.23
CA PRO A 320 -2.09 -13.87 24.58
C PRO A 320 -1.28 -14.16 23.31
N PRO A 321 0.03 -13.81 23.27
CA PRO A 321 0.88 -14.09 22.12
C PRO A 321 0.76 -15.57 21.77
N ARG A 322 0.24 -15.87 20.58
CA ARG A 322 0.15 -17.24 20.09
C ARG A 322 1.58 -17.67 19.75
N GLU A 323 2.21 -18.47 20.61
CA GLU A 323 3.36 -19.25 20.12
C GLU A 323 2.84 -20.10 18.96
N PRO A 324 3.50 -20.08 17.80
CA PRO A 324 3.12 -20.92 16.67
C PRO A 324 3.50 -22.39 16.93
N VAL A 325 2.90 -22.98 17.96
CA VAL A 325 3.22 -24.35 18.46
C VAL A 325 3.09 -25.36 17.32
N GLU A 326 2.08 -25.20 16.48
CA GLU A 326 1.84 -26.06 15.32
C GLU A 326 2.98 -25.92 14.28
N ILE A 327 3.38 -24.68 13.95
CA ILE A 327 4.48 -24.41 13.00
C ILE A 327 5.79 -25.00 13.56
N LYS A 328 6.07 -24.82 14.85
CA LYS A 328 7.24 -25.39 15.52
C LYS A 328 7.23 -26.92 15.44
N ARG A 329 6.10 -27.57 15.76
CA ARG A 329 5.96 -29.03 15.70
C ARG A 329 6.20 -29.57 14.28
N ILE A 330 5.68 -28.87 13.27
CA ILE A 330 5.86 -29.23 11.86
C ILE A 330 7.31 -29.01 11.44
N SER A 331 7.93 -27.86 11.82
CA SER A 331 9.34 -27.60 11.50
C SER A 331 10.27 -28.67 12.09
N GLU A 332 10.03 -29.12 13.33
CA GLU A 332 10.79 -30.22 13.95
C GLU A 332 10.60 -31.55 13.19
N ARG A 333 9.38 -31.87 12.76
CA ARG A 333 9.07 -33.07 11.97
C ARG A 333 9.84 -33.15 10.66
N TYR A 334 9.90 -32.01 9.93
CA TYR A 334 10.60 -31.93 8.65
C TYR A 334 12.05 -31.48 8.79
N LYS A 335 12.57 -31.35 10.01
CA LYS A 335 13.94 -30.92 10.34
C LYS A 335 14.30 -29.58 9.70
N LEU A 336 13.39 -28.62 9.78
CA LEU A 336 13.57 -27.26 9.29
C LEU A 336 14.09 -26.35 10.40
N ALA A 337 15.00 -25.44 10.08
CA ALA A 337 15.35 -24.32 10.95
C ALA A 337 14.24 -23.26 10.89
N MET A 338 13.91 -22.68 12.03
CA MET A 338 12.85 -21.68 12.13
C MET A 338 13.43 -20.32 12.48
N HIS A 339 13.14 -19.33 11.65
CA HIS A 339 13.62 -17.95 11.78
C HIS A 339 12.42 -17.00 11.92
N PRO A 340 12.06 -16.57 13.14
CA PRO A 340 10.99 -15.58 13.32
C PRO A 340 11.39 -14.22 12.78
N LEU A 341 10.44 -13.51 12.17
CA LEU A 341 10.58 -12.14 11.69
C LEU A 341 9.88 -11.14 12.63
N ASP A 342 10.28 -9.88 12.57
CA ASP A 342 9.77 -8.81 13.44
C ASP A 342 8.26 -8.56 13.28
N ASP A 343 7.68 -8.95 12.14
CA ASP A 343 6.25 -8.82 11.83
C ASP A 343 5.41 -10.02 12.27
N GLY A 344 6.02 -10.98 12.98
CA GLY A 344 5.38 -12.23 13.42
C GLY A 344 5.35 -13.34 12.38
N SER A 345 5.77 -13.09 11.13
CA SER A 345 5.98 -14.12 10.12
C SER A 345 7.15 -15.02 10.50
N VAL A 346 7.21 -16.20 9.90
CA VAL A 346 8.27 -17.18 10.17
C VAL A 346 8.85 -17.65 8.85
N ILE A 347 10.19 -17.69 8.75
CA ILE A 347 10.88 -18.37 7.66
C ILE A 347 11.32 -19.75 8.15
N LEU A 348 10.95 -20.79 7.41
CA LEU A 348 11.40 -22.16 7.62
C LEU A 348 12.48 -22.46 6.55
N GLU A 349 13.66 -22.88 7.01
CA GLU A 349 14.79 -23.22 6.13
C GLU A 349 15.08 -24.71 6.21
N ALA A 350 15.22 -25.38 5.07
CA ALA A 350 15.65 -26.77 5.02
C ALA A 350 17.12 -26.93 5.44
N ASN A 351 17.41 -27.88 6.32
CA ASN A 351 18.80 -28.27 6.64
C ASN A 351 19.48 -29.01 5.49
N GLU A 352 18.71 -29.62 4.61
CA GLU A 352 19.16 -30.24 3.38
C GLU A 352 18.99 -29.28 2.20
N HIS A 353 19.86 -29.37 1.20
CA HIS A 353 19.87 -28.48 0.06
C HIS A 353 19.43 -29.22 -1.20
N GLY A 354 19.04 -28.46 -2.24
CA GLY A 354 18.61 -29.02 -3.50
C GLY A 354 17.24 -29.72 -3.42
N ASP A 355 17.06 -30.77 -4.23
CA ASP A 355 15.73 -31.39 -4.40
C ASP A 355 15.15 -31.95 -3.11
N ALA A 356 15.96 -32.57 -2.23
CA ALA A 356 15.50 -33.07 -0.92
C ALA A 356 15.05 -31.95 0.03
N GLY A 357 15.78 -30.82 0.05
CA GLY A 357 15.40 -29.64 0.80
C GLY A 357 14.11 -29.02 0.27
N ALA A 358 13.95 -28.94 -1.06
CA ALA A 358 12.74 -28.45 -1.69
C ALA A 358 11.51 -29.29 -1.31
N ALA A 359 11.64 -30.63 -1.32
CA ALA A 359 10.57 -31.53 -0.92
C ALA A 359 10.21 -31.35 0.57
N SER A 360 11.19 -31.22 1.47
CA SER A 360 10.97 -31.04 2.89
C SER A 360 10.19 -29.77 3.20
N VAL A 361 10.56 -28.63 2.60
CA VAL A 361 9.82 -27.36 2.78
C VAL A 361 8.44 -27.40 2.16
N ALA A 362 8.27 -28.02 0.98
CA ALA A 362 6.99 -28.13 0.31
C ALA A 362 5.99 -28.96 1.12
N TYR A 363 6.40 -30.10 1.68
CA TYR A 363 5.53 -30.91 2.54
C TYR A 363 5.20 -30.23 3.85
N ALA A 364 6.16 -29.52 4.47
CA ALA A 364 5.90 -28.71 5.65
C ALA A 364 4.88 -27.59 5.36
N ALA A 365 5.05 -26.91 4.22
CA ALA A 365 4.14 -25.87 3.77
C ALA A 365 2.71 -26.40 3.58
N LEU A 366 2.54 -27.57 2.96
CA LEU A 366 1.25 -28.24 2.79
C LEU A 366 0.63 -28.62 4.14
N GLU A 367 1.41 -29.15 5.07
CA GLU A 367 0.92 -29.53 6.41
C GLU A 367 0.51 -28.28 7.21
N ILE A 368 1.28 -27.20 7.16
CA ILE A 368 0.93 -25.94 7.83
C ILE A 368 -0.37 -25.37 7.24
N GLN A 369 -0.47 -25.29 5.91
CA GLN A 369 -1.66 -24.71 5.25
C GLN A 369 -2.94 -25.53 5.49
N THR A 370 -2.81 -26.83 5.80
CA THR A 370 -3.95 -27.73 6.08
C THR A 370 -4.23 -27.91 7.56
N ALA A 371 -3.42 -27.31 8.45
CA ALA A 371 -3.60 -27.44 9.89
C ALA A 371 -4.93 -26.79 10.35
N GLU A 372 -5.62 -27.46 11.28
CA GLU A 372 -6.80 -26.90 11.94
C GLU A 372 -6.45 -25.56 12.61
N HIS A 373 -7.24 -24.53 12.35
CA HIS A 373 -7.07 -23.18 12.89
C HIS A 373 -5.89 -22.37 12.33
N PHE A 374 -5.25 -22.80 11.24
CA PHE A 374 -4.28 -21.96 10.52
C PHE A 374 -5.02 -21.04 9.53
N ASP A 375 -5.01 -19.76 9.82
CA ASP A 375 -5.64 -18.68 9.03
C ASP A 375 -4.64 -17.78 8.30
N GLY A 376 -3.37 -18.22 8.25
CA GLY A 376 -2.27 -17.56 7.58
C GLY A 376 -2.08 -18.00 6.12
N ALA A 377 -0.97 -17.57 5.53
CA ALA A 377 -0.57 -17.95 4.19
C ALA A 377 0.88 -18.47 4.15
N VAL A 378 1.16 -19.37 3.23
CA VAL A 378 2.49 -19.99 3.06
C VAL A 378 2.95 -19.87 1.62
N SER A 379 4.24 -19.58 1.40
CA SER A 379 4.91 -19.70 0.10
C SER A 379 6.20 -20.49 0.20
N VAL A 380 6.63 -21.09 -0.90
CA VAL A 380 7.90 -21.83 -0.99
C VAL A 380 8.80 -21.17 -2.02
N PHE A 381 10.05 -20.90 -1.63
CA PHE A 381 11.03 -20.22 -2.49
C PHE A 381 12.45 -20.75 -2.25
N GLY A 382 13.35 -20.51 -3.21
CA GLY A 382 14.75 -20.94 -3.14
C GLY A 382 15.72 -19.78 -3.30
N GLN A 383 16.88 -19.88 -2.65
CA GLN A 383 18.02 -18.98 -2.86
C GLN A 383 19.03 -19.64 -3.82
N ALA A 384 19.30 -19.01 -4.96
CA ALA A 384 20.36 -19.41 -5.86
C ALA A 384 21.76 -19.10 -5.27
N TYR A 385 22.79 -19.83 -5.72
CA TYR A 385 24.14 -19.79 -5.14
C TYR A 385 24.78 -18.39 -5.02
N GLU A 386 24.53 -17.50 -5.96
CA GLU A 386 25.11 -16.14 -5.98
C GLU A 386 24.11 -15.05 -5.59
N GLU A 387 22.91 -15.44 -5.21
CA GLU A 387 21.85 -14.49 -4.86
C GLU A 387 21.96 -14.09 -3.39
N PRO A 388 21.88 -12.78 -3.04
CA PRO A 388 21.75 -12.34 -1.67
C PRO A 388 20.48 -12.91 -1.00
N LEU A 389 20.57 -13.28 0.27
CA LEU A 389 19.45 -13.90 0.99
C LEU A 389 18.23 -12.96 1.10
N ASP A 390 18.45 -11.67 1.28
CA ASP A 390 17.42 -10.65 1.31
C ASP A 390 16.64 -10.54 -0.01
N GLU A 391 17.31 -10.71 -1.16
CA GLU A 391 16.64 -10.80 -2.47
C GLU A 391 15.78 -12.06 -2.60
N ALA A 392 16.26 -13.19 -2.11
CA ALA A 392 15.49 -14.43 -2.09
C ALA A 392 14.24 -14.32 -1.18
N ILE A 393 14.39 -13.70 -0.01
CA ILE A 393 13.28 -13.44 0.92
C ILE A 393 12.25 -12.50 0.30
N ASP A 394 12.69 -11.42 -0.35
CA ASP A 394 11.78 -10.48 -1.04
C ASP A 394 10.99 -11.17 -2.15
N ARG A 395 11.64 -12.05 -2.93
CA ARG A 395 10.97 -12.86 -3.96
C ARG A 395 9.95 -13.84 -3.35
N GLY A 396 10.29 -14.48 -2.23
CA GLY A 396 9.37 -15.33 -1.49
C GLY A 396 8.15 -14.57 -0.97
N ALA A 397 8.36 -13.37 -0.43
CA ALA A 397 7.29 -12.48 0.00
C ALA A 397 6.43 -12.01 -1.17
N GLU A 398 7.03 -11.71 -2.32
CA GLU A 398 6.32 -11.35 -3.55
C GLU A 398 5.47 -12.52 -4.08
N THR A 399 6.04 -13.72 -4.08
CA THR A 399 5.35 -14.95 -4.47
C THR A 399 4.16 -15.22 -3.54
N LEU A 400 4.33 -15.07 -2.23
CA LEU A 400 3.27 -15.18 -1.23
C LEU A 400 2.17 -14.13 -1.48
N ALA A 401 2.57 -12.90 -1.75
CA ALA A 401 1.69 -11.78 -1.99
C ALA A 401 0.76 -12.00 -3.19
N ASN A 402 1.33 -12.43 -4.32
CA ASN A 402 0.60 -12.63 -5.56
C ASN A 402 -0.50 -13.68 -5.42
N VAL A 403 -0.26 -14.73 -4.64
CA VAL A 403 -1.24 -15.80 -4.47
C VAL A 403 -2.19 -15.56 -3.31
N THR A 404 -1.78 -14.84 -2.27
CA THR A 404 -2.74 -14.42 -1.25
C THR A 404 -3.82 -13.53 -1.86
N MET A 405 -3.46 -12.63 -2.76
CA MET A 405 -4.43 -11.86 -3.54
C MET A 405 -5.31 -12.77 -4.41
N ALA A 406 -4.73 -13.74 -5.11
CA ALA A 406 -5.48 -14.70 -5.92
C ALA A 406 -6.39 -15.61 -5.06
N SER A 407 -5.95 -16.06 -3.89
CA SER A 407 -6.75 -16.88 -2.95
C SER A 407 -7.90 -16.11 -2.31
N MET A 408 -7.72 -14.83 -2.01
CA MET A 408 -8.80 -13.95 -1.55
C MET A 408 -9.90 -13.79 -2.62
N PHE A 409 -9.53 -13.77 -3.91
CA PHE A 409 -10.49 -13.82 -5.01
C PHE A 409 -11.08 -15.23 -5.20
N ALA A 410 -10.31 -16.29 -4.94
CA ALA A 410 -10.76 -17.67 -5.06
C ALA A 410 -11.76 -18.06 -3.97
N GLU A 411 -11.66 -17.55 -2.75
CA GLU A 411 -12.69 -17.72 -1.70
C GLU A 411 -14.05 -17.16 -2.12
N VAL A 412 -14.06 -16.07 -2.87
CA VAL A 412 -15.28 -15.50 -3.46
C VAL A 412 -15.86 -16.42 -4.56
N VAL A 413 -15.03 -17.29 -5.18
CA VAL A 413 -15.42 -18.18 -6.29
C VAL A 413 -15.51 -19.65 -5.85
N GLY A 414 -15.12 -20.00 -4.62
CA GLY A 414 -15.18 -21.36 -4.08
C GLY A 414 -14.09 -22.29 -4.62
N ALA A 415 -12.90 -21.77 -4.94
CA ALA A 415 -11.75 -22.56 -5.40
C ALA A 415 -10.92 -23.12 -4.23
N ASP A 416 -10.25 -24.25 -4.46
CA ASP A 416 -9.32 -24.84 -3.47
C ASP A 416 -8.11 -23.93 -3.21
N PRO A 417 -7.61 -23.85 -1.97
CA PRO A 417 -6.41 -23.08 -1.63
C PRO A 417 -5.19 -23.66 -2.37
N ILE A 418 -4.26 -22.78 -2.71
CA ILE A 418 -2.99 -23.12 -3.38
C ILE A 418 -1.80 -22.50 -2.61
N ILE A 419 -0.65 -23.15 -2.67
CA ILE A 419 0.62 -22.66 -2.13
C ILE A 419 1.51 -22.25 -3.29
N PRO A 420 1.87 -20.99 -3.42
CA PRO A 420 2.76 -20.54 -4.49
C PRO A 420 4.18 -21.09 -4.32
N VAL A 421 4.79 -21.37 -5.44
CA VAL A 421 6.15 -21.90 -5.54
C VAL A 421 6.92 -21.06 -6.53
N ASP A 422 8.08 -20.52 -6.15
CA ASP A 422 8.91 -19.81 -7.09
C ASP A 422 9.56 -20.75 -8.14
N ASP A 423 10.01 -20.16 -9.24
CA ASP A 423 10.58 -20.95 -10.36
C ASP A 423 11.86 -21.71 -10.00
N VAL A 424 12.60 -21.26 -8.96
CA VAL A 424 13.81 -21.92 -8.47
C VAL A 424 13.45 -23.29 -7.88
N ILE A 425 12.40 -23.33 -7.06
CA ILE A 425 11.93 -24.54 -6.39
C ILE A 425 11.08 -25.42 -7.32
N ALA A 426 10.28 -24.81 -8.20
CA ALA A 426 9.34 -25.54 -9.05
C ALA A 426 10.00 -26.66 -9.85
N GLY A 427 11.15 -26.38 -10.48
CA GLY A 427 11.91 -27.38 -11.22
C GLY A 427 12.49 -28.49 -10.34
N MET A 428 12.76 -28.25 -9.06
CA MET A 428 13.22 -29.26 -8.11
C MET A 428 12.09 -30.19 -7.68
N LEU A 429 10.93 -29.64 -7.35
CA LEU A 429 9.76 -30.40 -6.95
C LEU A 429 9.26 -31.33 -8.06
N GLU A 430 9.32 -30.87 -9.32
CA GLU A 430 8.96 -31.71 -10.46
C GLU A 430 9.90 -32.91 -10.63
N ARG A 431 11.23 -32.77 -10.35
CA ARG A 431 12.16 -33.88 -10.35
C ARG A 431 11.91 -34.90 -9.24
N GLU A 432 11.39 -34.46 -8.10
CA GLU A 432 10.96 -35.33 -7.01
C GLU A 432 9.55 -35.90 -7.21
N GLY A 433 8.94 -35.69 -8.38
CA GLY A 433 7.64 -36.23 -8.76
C GLY A 433 6.44 -35.48 -8.14
N VAL A 434 6.64 -34.28 -7.60
CA VAL A 434 5.58 -33.44 -7.11
C VAL A 434 4.87 -32.76 -8.27
N THR A 435 3.56 -32.93 -8.37
CA THR A 435 2.77 -32.31 -9.43
C THR A 435 2.37 -30.90 -9.01
N LEU A 436 2.81 -29.91 -9.79
CA LEU A 436 2.42 -28.51 -9.64
C LEU A 436 1.25 -28.16 -10.56
N VAL A 437 0.42 -27.22 -10.14
CA VAL A 437 -0.60 -26.60 -10.99
C VAL A 437 -0.08 -25.29 -11.53
N THR A 438 -0.36 -24.99 -12.80
CA THR A 438 -0.07 -23.68 -13.37
C THR A 438 -1.29 -22.77 -13.17
N THR A 439 -1.05 -21.58 -12.65
CA THR A 439 -2.07 -20.55 -12.44
C THR A 439 -1.70 -19.32 -13.28
N ASP A 440 -2.59 -18.34 -13.35
CA ASP A 440 -2.32 -17.05 -14.02
C ASP A 440 -1.18 -16.25 -13.34
N HIS A 441 -0.80 -16.65 -12.11
CA HIS A 441 0.22 -16.01 -11.28
C HIS A 441 1.49 -16.89 -11.09
N GLY A 442 1.64 -17.97 -11.84
CA GLY A 442 2.79 -18.87 -11.76
C GLY A 442 2.45 -20.29 -11.32
N ARG A 443 3.46 -21.01 -10.82
CA ARG A 443 3.34 -22.41 -10.37
C ARG A 443 2.94 -22.48 -8.90
N ALA A 444 2.13 -23.47 -8.53
CA ALA A 444 1.66 -23.66 -7.18
C ALA A 444 1.42 -25.14 -6.83
N LEU A 445 1.50 -25.47 -5.54
CA LEU A 445 1.02 -26.72 -4.97
C LEU A 445 -0.49 -26.60 -4.71
N ARG A 446 -1.26 -27.60 -5.14
CA ARG A 446 -2.71 -27.66 -4.85
C ARG A 446 -2.93 -28.27 -3.46
N VAL A 447 -3.66 -27.57 -2.62
CA VAL A 447 -4.10 -28.08 -1.32
C VAL A 447 -5.43 -28.82 -1.52
N SER A 448 -5.42 -30.16 -1.42
CA SER A 448 -6.67 -30.93 -1.42
C SER A 448 -7.21 -31.00 -0.01
N ARG A 449 -8.33 -30.35 0.27
CA ARG A 449 -9.10 -30.60 1.50
C ARG A 449 -9.62 -32.03 1.43
N ARG A 450 -9.20 -32.91 2.34
CA ARG A 450 -9.75 -34.26 2.53
C ARG A 450 -11.01 -34.21 3.35
#